data_a217ee721efcab8e71ddde6c8567220f
#
_entry.id   a217ee721efcab8e71ddde6c8567220f
#
_cell.length_a   1.000
_cell.length_b   1.000
_cell.length_c   1.000
_cell.angle_alpha   90.00
_cell.angle_beta   90.00
_cell.angle_gamma   90.00
#
_symmetry.space_group_name_H-M   'P 1'
#
loop_
_entity.id
_entity.type
_entity.pdbx_description
1 polymer ?
#
loop_
_entity_poly.entity_id
_entity_poly.type
_entity_poly.pdbx_seq_one_letter_code
_entity_poly.pdbx_strand_id
1 'polypeptide(L)'
;MSKIFIIGLPRTGTTSVCHAFLELGITTAHTAYTNACFENASAIADTPIFNDFKALDIHYPHSKFIYLERELDAWLVSIKQLLTRMHTNLTRGDGGFNIHIKRCYLNTFSELSLNNISDDSYLAHCYETHFNDAHTYFKNRDNDFLSIDIAKPDSYKKLCDFLALKSDKADFEKMNMGGKVTAWNDIKHPLKVESTAKGRIDKLLPYKIF
;
A
#
# COMPACT_ATOMS: atom_id res chain seq x y z
N MET A 1 11.82 -7.48 14.72
CA MET A 1 12.47 -6.32 14.08
C MET A 1 11.38 -5.33 13.70
N SER A 2 11.63 -4.05 13.95
CA SER A 2 10.72 -2.98 13.52
C SER A 2 10.73 -2.87 11.98
N LYS A 3 9.60 -2.54 11.38
CA LYS A 3 9.42 -2.41 9.93
C LYS A 3 8.82 -1.06 9.58
N ILE A 4 8.76 -0.76 8.30
CA ILE A 4 8.07 0.40 7.75
C ILE A 4 6.92 -0.12 6.90
N PHE A 5 5.69 0.23 7.28
CA PHE A 5 4.48 -0.17 6.56
C PHE A 5 3.83 1.03 5.89
N ILE A 6 3.63 0.94 4.59
CA ILE A 6 2.95 1.96 3.79
C ILE A 6 1.50 1.52 3.63
N ILE A 7 0.60 2.16 4.36
CA ILE A 7 -0.79 1.73 4.57
C ILE A 7 -1.84 2.55 3.81
N GLY A 8 -1.41 3.47 2.95
CA GLY A 8 -2.34 4.17 2.06
C GLY A 8 -3.03 3.22 1.07
N LEU A 9 -4.24 3.57 0.70
CA LEU A 9 -5.03 2.80 -0.27
C LEU A 9 -4.30 2.62 -1.62
N PRO A 10 -4.64 1.60 -2.41
CA PRO A 10 -4.16 1.50 -3.78
C PRO A 10 -4.40 2.79 -4.54
N ARG A 11 -3.43 3.17 -5.41
CA ARG A 11 -3.46 4.39 -6.24
C ARG A 11 -3.15 5.69 -5.50
N THR A 12 -2.62 5.65 -4.29
CA THR A 12 -2.13 6.83 -3.56
C THR A 12 -0.63 7.11 -3.75
N GLY A 13 0.07 6.33 -4.60
CA GLY A 13 1.49 6.55 -4.89
C GLY A 13 2.45 5.57 -4.22
N THR A 14 1.96 4.43 -3.76
CA THR A 14 2.74 3.37 -3.10
C THR A 14 3.98 2.95 -3.88
N THR A 15 3.91 2.87 -5.20
CA THR A 15 5.07 2.53 -6.05
C THR A 15 6.17 3.59 -5.99
N SER A 16 5.80 4.88 -6.01
CA SER A 16 6.78 5.99 -5.92
C SER A 16 7.50 5.99 -4.58
N VAL A 17 6.78 5.74 -3.49
CA VAL A 17 7.38 5.64 -2.15
C VAL A 17 8.27 4.40 -2.02
N CYS A 18 7.85 3.25 -2.56
CA CYS A 18 8.70 2.05 -2.58
C CYS A 18 9.99 2.27 -3.39
N HIS A 19 9.92 2.97 -4.53
CA HIS A 19 11.10 3.33 -5.30
C HIS A 19 12.05 4.23 -4.49
N ALA A 20 11.49 5.27 -3.83
CA ALA A 20 12.28 6.13 -2.96
C ALA A 20 12.99 5.36 -1.84
N PHE A 21 12.35 4.38 -1.24
CA PHE A 21 12.99 3.53 -0.22
C PHE A 21 14.14 2.69 -0.77
N LEU A 22 14.02 2.15 -1.98
CA LEU A 22 15.15 1.45 -2.61
C LEU A 22 16.35 2.38 -2.79
N GLU A 23 16.13 3.61 -3.23
CA GLU A 23 17.17 4.62 -3.39
C GLU A 23 17.78 5.09 -2.06
N LEU A 24 16.98 5.05 -0.98
CA LEU A 24 17.44 5.31 0.39
C LEU A 24 18.16 4.12 1.03
N GLY A 25 18.38 3.03 0.29
CA GLY A 25 19.10 1.85 0.78
C GLY A 25 18.25 0.89 1.61
N ILE A 26 16.92 0.96 1.53
CA ILE A 26 16.00 0.14 2.32
C ILE A 26 15.48 -1.03 1.48
N THR A 27 15.60 -2.26 1.99
CA THR A 27 15.01 -3.45 1.36
C THR A 27 13.50 -3.31 1.33
N THR A 28 12.90 -3.32 0.12
CA THR A 28 11.51 -2.93 -0.08
C THR A 28 10.74 -3.93 -0.91
N ALA A 29 9.52 -4.25 -0.45
CA ALA A 29 8.50 -5.00 -1.20
C ALA A 29 7.27 -4.12 -1.47
N HIS A 30 6.75 -4.15 -2.70
CA HIS A 30 5.51 -3.42 -3.05
C HIS A 30 4.25 -4.21 -2.70
N THR A 31 4.33 -5.51 -2.64
CA THR A 31 3.29 -6.43 -2.14
C THR A 31 3.95 -7.53 -1.34
N ALA A 32 3.24 -8.17 -0.41
CA ALA A 32 3.81 -9.23 0.42
C ALA A 32 2.81 -10.34 0.68
N TYR A 33 3.05 -11.52 0.10
CA TYR A 33 2.13 -12.66 0.21
C TYR A 33 2.75 -13.89 0.88
N THR A 34 3.99 -13.80 1.35
CA THR A 34 4.72 -14.92 1.95
C THR A 34 5.53 -14.49 3.15
N ASN A 35 5.81 -15.39 4.08
CA ASN A 35 6.69 -15.17 5.21
C ASN A 35 8.05 -14.63 4.77
N ALA A 36 8.66 -15.23 3.75
CA ALA A 36 9.95 -14.81 3.23
C ALA A 36 9.98 -13.34 2.77
N CYS A 37 8.87 -12.84 2.21
CA CYS A 37 8.76 -11.42 1.85
C CYS A 37 8.79 -10.54 3.09
N PHE A 38 8.05 -10.90 4.14
CA PHE A 38 8.06 -10.16 5.40
C PHE A 38 9.40 -10.26 6.14
N GLU A 39 10.10 -11.38 6.05
CA GLU A 39 11.43 -11.55 6.66
C GLU A 39 12.46 -10.66 5.99
N ASN A 40 12.48 -10.61 4.66
CA ASN A 40 13.53 -9.96 3.87
C ASN A 40 13.30 -8.46 3.63
N ALA A 41 12.05 -7.97 3.64
CA ALA A 41 11.76 -6.57 3.41
C ALA A 41 11.71 -5.78 4.74
N SER A 42 12.39 -4.64 4.77
CA SER A 42 12.30 -3.65 5.85
C SER A 42 11.14 -2.68 5.65
N ALA A 43 10.82 -2.34 4.40
CA ALA A 43 9.65 -1.54 4.03
C ALA A 43 8.71 -2.35 3.14
N ILE A 44 7.41 -2.27 3.42
CA ILE A 44 6.39 -3.04 2.70
C ILE A 44 5.16 -2.16 2.43
N ALA A 45 4.63 -2.23 1.21
CA ALA A 45 3.47 -1.46 0.76
C ALA A 45 2.41 -2.31 0.08
N ASP A 46 1.27 -1.70 -0.21
CA ASP A 46 0.15 -2.26 -0.99
C ASP A 46 -0.48 -3.48 -0.30
N THR A 47 -0.89 -4.50 -1.04
CA THR A 47 -1.57 -5.68 -0.49
C THR A 47 -0.60 -6.63 0.22
N PRO A 48 -0.90 -7.07 1.44
CA PRO A 48 -2.10 -6.85 2.26
C PRO A 48 -2.01 -5.65 3.22
N ILE A 49 -0.96 -4.86 3.15
CA ILE A 49 -0.53 -3.89 4.16
C ILE A 49 -1.61 -2.84 4.46
N PHE A 50 -2.24 -2.26 3.42
CA PHE A 50 -3.26 -1.25 3.61
C PHE A 50 -4.48 -1.75 4.38
N ASN A 51 -4.81 -3.04 4.28
CA ASN A 51 -5.97 -3.62 4.96
C ASN A 51 -5.64 -4.15 6.36
N ASP A 52 -4.40 -4.60 6.59
CA ASP A 52 -4.04 -5.38 7.77
C ASP A 52 -3.22 -4.58 8.80
N PHE A 53 -3.18 -3.26 8.71
CA PHE A 53 -2.26 -2.42 9.50
C PHE A 53 -2.41 -2.62 11.02
N LYS A 54 -3.61 -2.89 11.53
CA LYS A 54 -3.83 -3.16 12.97
C LYS A 54 -3.17 -4.48 13.40
N ALA A 55 -3.32 -5.52 12.61
CA ALA A 55 -2.69 -6.82 12.87
C ALA A 55 -1.16 -6.74 12.73
N LEU A 56 -0.69 -5.95 11.78
CA LEU A 56 0.75 -5.69 11.59
C LEU A 56 1.36 -4.92 12.76
N ASP A 57 0.68 -3.93 13.30
CA ASP A 57 1.13 -3.18 14.47
C ASP A 57 1.29 -4.07 15.71
N ILE A 58 0.34 -4.98 15.93
CA ILE A 58 0.40 -5.96 17.02
C ILE A 58 1.56 -6.95 16.80
N HIS A 59 1.75 -7.43 15.56
CA HIS A 59 2.74 -8.45 15.27
C HIS A 59 4.18 -7.90 15.18
N TYR A 60 4.34 -6.66 14.74
CA TYR A 60 5.63 -5.98 14.59
C TYR A 60 5.68 -4.72 15.46
N PRO A 61 5.81 -4.84 16.79
CA PRO A 61 5.85 -3.69 17.69
C PRO A 61 7.01 -2.74 17.31
N HIS A 62 6.82 -1.46 17.58
CA HIS A 62 7.76 -0.37 17.26
C HIS A 62 7.99 -0.15 15.75
N SER A 63 7.08 -0.62 14.90
CA SER A 63 7.12 -0.33 13.46
C SER A 63 6.63 1.09 13.17
N LYS A 64 7.01 1.61 12.00
CA LYS A 64 6.56 2.89 11.48
C LYS A 64 5.46 2.67 10.44
N PHE A 65 4.44 3.49 10.50
CA PHE A 65 3.29 3.43 9.58
C PHE A 65 3.19 4.74 8.81
N ILE A 66 3.14 4.64 7.49
CA ILE A 66 3.05 5.79 6.59
C ILE A 66 1.73 5.67 5.83
N TYR A 67 0.82 6.59 6.12
CA TYR A 67 -0.42 6.73 5.38
C TYR A 67 -0.20 7.65 4.18
N LEU A 68 -0.50 7.15 2.99
CA LEU A 68 -0.43 7.97 1.79
C LEU A 68 -1.81 8.51 1.47
N GLU A 69 -1.91 9.83 1.52
CA GLU A 69 -3.08 10.57 1.06
C GLU A 69 -2.99 10.85 -0.44
N ARG A 70 -4.11 11.11 -1.04
CA ARG A 70 -4.22 11.64 -2.39
C ARG A 70 -5.47 12.49 -2.49
N GLU A 71 -5.40 13.56 -3.25
CA GLU A 71 -6.55 14.38 -3.58
C GLU A 71 -7.68 13.48 -4.12
N LEU A 72 -8.90 13.64 -3.57
CA LEU A 72 -10.00 12.68 -3.74
C LEU A 72 -10.42 12.53 -5.21
N ASP A 73 -10.60 13.63 -5.94
CA ASP A 73 -11.04 13.56 -7.35
C ASP A 73 -10.01 12.85 -8.23
N ALA A 74 -8.72 13.12 -7.99
CA ALA A 74 -7.64 12.44 -8.69
C ALA A 74 -7.53 10.96 -8.31
N TRP A 75 -7.84 10.61 -7.05
CA TRP A 75 -7.89 9.23 -6.61
C TRP A 75 -9.08 8.48 -7.22
N LEU A 76 -10.27 9.07 -7.23
CA LEU A 76 -11.50 8.49 -7.81
C LEU A 76 -11.30 8.07 -9.26
N VAL A 77 -10.74 8.94 -10.09
CA VAL A 77 -10.43 8.59 -11.50
C VAL A 77 -9.50 7.38 -11.58
N SER A 78 -8.48 7.35 -10.74
CA SER A 78 -7.45 6.31 -10.78
C SER A 78 -7.92 4.97 -10.23
N ILE A 79 -8.70 5.00 -9.14
CA ILE A 79 -9.20 3.77 -8.50
C ILE A 79 -10.29 3.09 -9.32
N LYS A 80 -11.18 3.86 -9.97
CA LYS A 80 -12.17 3.32 -10.92
C LYS A 80 -11.51 2.51 -12.02
N GLN A 81 -10.46 3.05 -12.64
CA GLN A 81 -9.71 2.34 -13.68
C GLN A 81 -9.09 1.04 -13.16
N LEU A 82 -8.56 1.06 -11.94
CA LEU A 82 -7.97 -0.13 -11.32
C LEU A 82 -9.04 -1.18 -11.03
N LEU A 83 -10.09 -0.81 -10.31
CA LEU A 83 -11.15 -1.74 -9.90
C LEU A 83 -11.89 -2.33 -11.09
N THR A 84 -12.17 -1.56 -12.14
CA THR A 84 -12.78 -2.06 -13.38
C THR A 84 -11.93 -3.18 -14.00
N ARG A 85 -10.61 -2.98 -14.08
CA ARG A 85 -9.69 -4.02 -14.61
C ARG A 85 -9.59 -5.25 -13.69
N MET A 86 -9.70 -5.05 -12.39
CA MET A 86 -9.56 -6.13 -11.41
C MET A 86 -10.86 -6.88 -11.13
N HIS A 87 -12.03 -6.28 -11.38
CA HIS A 87 -13.34 -6.73 -10.94
C HIS A 87 -13.56 -8.22 -11.16
N THR A 88 -13.43 -8.72 -12.39
CA THR A 88 -13.65 -10.14 -12.71
C THR A 88 -12.75 -11.07 -11.88
N ASN A 89 -11.46 -10.71 -11.72
CA ASN A 89 -10.51 -11.53 -10.97
C ASN A 89 -10.66 -11.41 -9.45
N LEU A 90 -11.28 -10.34 -8.96
CA LEU A 90 -11.63 -10.18 -7.55
C LEU A 90 -12.88 -10.99 -7.17
N THR A 91 -13.89 -11.00 -8.05
CA THR A 91 -15.23 -11.53 -7.73
C THR A 91 -15.45 -12.98 -8.14
N ARG A 92 -14.72 -13.50 -9.15
CA ARG A 92 -14.90 -14.89 -9.59
C ARG A 92 -14.50 -15.90 -8.50
N GLY A 93 -15.30 -16.98 -8.37
CA GLY A 93 -15.04 -18.04 -7.38
C GLY A 93 -14.02 -19.09 -7.83
N ASP A 94 -13.81 -19.25 -9.14
CA ASP A 94 -13.05 -20.34 -9.78
C ASP A 94 -11.61 -19.95 -10.18
N GLY A 95 -10.97 -19.07 -9.42
CA GLY A 95 -9.60 -18.59 -9.71
C GLY A 95 -9.50 -17.07 -9.65
N GLY A 96 -8.71 -16.48 -10.53
CA GLY A 96 -8.41 -15.04 -10.50
C GLY A 96 -7.25 -14.70 -9.58
N PHE A 97 -7.40 -13.67 -8.76
CA PHE A 97 -6.36 -13.26 -7.82
C PHE A 97 -6.21 -14.21 -6.64
N ASN A 98 -5.07 -14.16 -5.95
CA ASN A 98 -4.85 -14.91 -4.73
C ASN A 98 -5.80 -14.44 -3.61
N ILE A 99 -5.93 -15.28 -2.57
CA ILE A 99 -6.85 -15.06 -1.46
C ILE A 99 -6.60 -13.73 -0.72
N HIS A 100 -5.35 -13.31 -0.59
CA HIS A 100 -5.01 -12.06 0.12
C HIS A 100 -5.45 -10.82 -0.65
N ILE A 101 -5.26 -10.81 -1.97
CA ILE A 101 -5.75 -9.72 -2.83
C ILE A 101 -7.27 -9.64 -2.73
N LYS A 102 -7.97 -10.76 -2.94
CA LYS A 102 -9.43 -10.80 -2.87
C LYS A 102 -9.94 -10.29 -1.54
N ARG A 103 -9.43 -10.83 -0.44
CA ARG A 103 -9.83 -10.43 0.91
C ARG A 103 -9.65 -8.92 1.14
N CYS A 104 -8.45 -8.40 0.88
CA CYS A 104 -8.15 -7.00 1.16
C CYS A 104 -9.02 -6.04 0.34
N TYR A 105 -9.18 -6.33 -0.95
CA TYR A 105 -10.03 -5.50 -1.80
C TYR A 105 -11.51 -5.61 -1.45
N LEU A 106 -12.02 -6.81 -1.17
CA LEU A 106 -13.43 -6.99 -0.81
C LEU A 106 -13.77 -6.49 0.60
N ASN A 107 -12.81 -6.45 1.51
CA ASN A 107 -13.00 -5.81 2.81
C ASN A 107 -13.05 -4.28 2.68
N THR A 108 -12.17 -3.70 1.88
CA THR A 108 -12.10 -2.23 1.72
C THR A 108 -13.21 -1.71 0.81
N PHE A 109 -13.53 -2.45 -0.25
CA PHE A 109 -14.58 -2.13 -1.21
C PHE A 109 -15.70 -3.17 -1.07
N SER A 110 -16.40 -3.12 0.07
CA SER A 110 -17.52 -4.05 0.34
C SER A 110 -18.61 -3.94 -0.73
N GLU A 111 -19.28 -5.04 -1.05
CA GLU A 111 -20.31 -5.09 -2.11
C GLU A 111 -19.81 -4.65 -3.50
N LEU A 112 -18.55 -4.95 -3.81
CA LEU A 112 -17.91 -4.55 -5.05
C LEU A 112 -18.70 -5.05 -6.28
N SER A 113 -19.21 -4.12 -7.07
CA SER A 113 -19.92 -4.35 -8.32
C SER A 113 -19.53 -3.29 -9.35
N LEU A 114 -19.82 -3.52 -10.63
CA LEU A 114 -19.56 -2.53 -11.67
C LEU A 114 -20.36 -1.23 -11.45
N ASN A 115 -21.55 -1.32 -10.87
CA ASN A 115 -22.34 -0.14 -10.51
C ASN A 115 -21.64 0.65 -9.40
N ASN A 116 -21.21 0.00 -8.32
CA ASN A 116 -20.52 0.65 -7.21
C ASN A 116 -19.16 1.22 -7.64
N ILE A 117 -18.44 0.55 -8.55
CA ILE A 117 -17.19 1.10 -9.13
C ILE A 117 -17.45 2.40 -9.90
N SER A 118 -18.63 2.55 -10.50
CA SER A 118 -18.99 3.76 -11.25
C SER A 118 -19.50 4.89 -10.35
N ASP A 119 -19.86 4.60 -9.12
CA ASP A 119 -20.41 5.55 -8.14
C ASP A 119 -19.28 6.24 -7.35
N ASP A 120 -19.14 7.56 -7.57
CA ASP A 120 -18.16 8.38 -6.85
C ASP A 120 -18.44 8.43 -5.35
N SER A 121 -19.70 8.48 -4.95
CA SER A 121 -20.09 8.56 -3.53
C SER A 121 -19.72 7.28 -2.78
N TYR A 122 -19.92 6.12 -3.40
CA TYR A 122 -19.50 4.84 -2.83
C TYR A 122 -17.97 4.77 -2.65
N LEU A 123 -17.22 5.16 -3.67
CA LEU A 123 -15.76 5.11 -3.61
C LEU A 123 -15.19 6.15 -2.63
N ALA A 124 -15.76 7.36 -2.59
CA ALA A 124 -15.41 8.38 -1.61
C ALA A 124 -15.65 7.88 -0.17
N HIS A 125 -16.78 7.24 0.08
CA HIS A 125 -17.07 6.61 1.37
C HIS A 125 -16.02 5.53 1.75
N CYS A 126 -15.62 4.67 0.81
CA CYS A 126 -14.56 3.69 1.06
C CYS A 126 -13.22 4.36 1.43
N TYR A 127 -12.87 5.44 0.73
CA TYR A 127 -11.66 6.22 1.01
C TYR A 127 -11.71 6.85 2.40
N GLU A 128 -12.77 7.56 2.71
CA GLU A 128 -12.96 8.25 4.00
C GLU A 128 -13.00 7.26 5.17
N THR A 129 -13.68 6.13 5.00
CA THR A 129 -13.73 5.07 6.03
C THR A 129 -12.34 4.55 6.35
N HIS A 130 -11.55 4.23 5.34
CA HIS A 130 -10.19 3.75 5.53
C HIS A 130 -9.28 4.84 6.14
N PHE A 131 -9.41 6.08 5.68
CA PHE A 131 -8.68 7.23 6.23
C PHE A 131 -8.99 7.42 7.72
N ASN A 132 -10.27 7.49 8.06
CA ASN A 132 -10.72 7.71 9.43
C ASN A 132 -10.33 6.56 10.36
N ASP A 133 -10.40 5.31 9.88
CA ASP A 133 -10.01 4.14 10.66
C ASP A 133 -8.51 4.16 11.00
N ALA A 134 -7.66 4.45 10.02
CA ALA A 134 -6.22 4.54 10.25
C ALA A 134 -5.85 5.71 11.19
N HIS A 135 -6.40 6.91 10.96
CA HIS A 135 -6.11 8.08 11.79
C HIS A 135 -6.65 7.94 13.22
N THR A 136 -7.80 7.28 13.38
CA THR A 136 -8.34 6.97 14.72
C THR A 136 -7.47 5.96 15.45
N TYR A 137 -7.03 4.91 14.76
CA TYR A 137 -6.19 3.87 15.35
C TYR A 137 -4.84 4.40 15.83
N PHE A 138 -4.20 5.26 15.02
CA PHE A 138 -2.90 5.84 15.35
C PHE A 138 -2.98 7.19 16.06
N LYS A 139 -4.15 7.59 16.55
CA LYS A 139 -4.32 8.86 17.28
C LYS A 139 -3.32 8.95 18.44
N ASN A 140 -2.64 10.08 18.56
CA ASN A 140 -1.62 10.37 19.58
C ASN A 140 -0.36 9.47 19.48
N ARG A 141 -0.06 8.94 18.28
CA ARG A 141 1.13 8.13 18.01
C ARG A 141 2.03 8.76 16.93
N ASP A 142 2.29 10.05 17.06
CA ASP A 142 3.05 10.84 16.07
C ASP A 142 4.46 10.30 15.81
N ASN A 143 5.04 9.58 16.78
CA ASN A 143 6.33 8.92 16.58
C ASN A 143 6.25 7.67 15.71
N ASP A 144 5.07 7.05 15.56
CA ASP A 144 4.88 5.79 14.83
C ASP A 144 4.10 5.95 13.53
N PHE A 145 3.40 7.08 13.38
CA PHE A 145 2.48 7.32 12.27
C PHE A 145 2.75 8.64 11.60
N LEU A 146 2.86 8.61 10.27
CA LEU A 146 2.98 9.77 9.39
C LEU A 146 1.92 9.71 8.31
N SER A 147 1.16 10.80 8.12
CA SER A 147 0.24 10.96 6.98
C SER A 147 0.79 12.01 6.02
N ILE A 148 0.93 11.65 4.75
CA ILE A 148 1.47 12.53 3.69
C ILE A 148 0.78 12.32 2.35
N ASP A 149 0.59 13.42 1.61
CA ASP A 149 0.32 13.38 0.17
C ASP A 149 1.64 13.62 -0.58
N ILE A 150 2.10 12.63 -1.32
CA ILE A 150 3.39 12.69 -2.04
C ILE A 150 3.41 13.73 -3.18
N ALA A 151 2.26 14.27 -3.56
CA ALA A 151 2.15 15.35 -4.54
C ALA A 151 2.34 16.74 -3.93
N LYS A 152 2.35 16.85 -2.61
CA LYS A 152 2.53 18.12 -1.91
C LYS A 152 4.01 18.44 -1.71
N PRO A 153 4.38 19.73 -1.74
CA PRO A 153 5.75 20.17 -1.42
C PRO A 153 6.22 19.61 -0.07
N ASP A 154 7.50 19.41 0.06
CA ASP A 154 8.18 18.94 1.27
C ASP A 154 7.77 17.52 1.77
N SER A 155 6.91 16.80 1.06
CA SER A 155 6.48 15.46 1.49
C SER A 155 7.63 14.47 1.56
N TYR A 156 8.58 14.57 0.63
CA TYR A 156 9.78 13.73 0.64
C TYR A 156 10.66 14.04 1.87
N LYS A 157 10.85 15.33 2.17
CA LYS A 157 11.56 15.76 3.37
C LYS A 157 10.89 15.28 4.65
N LYS A 158 9.57 15.44 4.75
CA LYS A 158 8.78 14.92 5.91
C LYS A 158 8.96 13.43 6.11
N LEU A 159 8.97 12.65 5.02
CA LEU A 159 9.24 11.21 5.08
C LEU A 159 10.63 10.92 5.64
N CYS A 160 11.65 11.60 5.12
CA CYS A 160 13.04 11.42 5.57
C CYS A 160 13.22 11.83 7.03
N ASP A 161 12.65 12.97 7.44
CA ASP A 161 12.71 13.44 8.83
C ASP A 161 12.03 12.44 9.79
N PHE A 162 10.85 11.92 9.45
CA PHE A 162 10.11 10.94 10.25
C PHE A 162 10.88 9.63 10.44
N LEU A 163 11.65 9.21 9.44
CA LEU A 163 12.43 7.98 9.47
C LEU A 163 13.89 8.20 9.88
N ALA A 164 14.28 9.44 10.23
CA ALA A 164 15.65 9.84 10.52
C ALA A 164 16.64 9.47 9.39
N LEU A 165 16.21 9.59 8.13
CA LEU A 165 17.00 9.33 6.93
C LEU A 165 17.56 10.62 6.35
N LYS A 166 18.70 10.52 5.68
CA LYS A 166 19.31 11.64 4.95
C LYS A 166 19.17 11.41 3.46
N SER A 167 18.79 12.45 2.73
CA SER A 167 18.72 12.43 1.27
C SER A 167 18.91 13.85 0.74
N ASP A 168 19.57 13.95 -0.41
CA ASP A 168 19.73 15.21 -1.15
C ASP A 168 18.58 15.43 -2.17
N LYS A 169 17.65 14.47 -2.29
CA LYS A 169 16.48 14.60 -3.17
C LYS A 169 15.43 15.51 -2.54
N ALA A 170 14.77 16.29 -3.39
CA ALA A 170 13.68 17.18 -2.97
C ALA A 170 12.32 16.52 -3.02
N ASP A 171 12.09 15.63 -4.01
CA ASP A 171 10.76 15.11 -4.34
C ASP A 171 10.78 13.61 -4.66
N PHE A 172 9.59 13.01 -4.62
CA PHE A 172 9.37 11.64 -5.10
C PHE A 172 9.38 11.58 -6.62
N GLU A 173 9.97 10.52 -7.17
CA GLU A 173 9.85 10.22 -8.59
C GLU A 173 8.42 9.76 -8.91
N LYS A 174 7.80 10.37 -9.92
CA LYS A 174 6.44 10.04 -10.35
C LYS A 174 6.41 8.75 -11.15
N MET A 175 5.89 7.69 -10.54
CA MET A 175 5.73 6.37 -11.16
C MET A 175 4.27 6.13 -11.58
N ASN A 176 4.04 5.14 -12.44
CA ASN A 176 2.69 4.73 -12.88
C ASN A 176 1.82 5.87 -13.46
N MET A 177 2.43 6.78 -14.21
CA MET A 177 1.70 7.83 -14.91
C MET A 177 0.80 7.26 -16.03
N GLY A 178 -0.29 7.96 -16.35
CA GLY A 178 -1.18 7.57 -17.45
C GLY A 178 -1.90 6.23 -17.26
N GLY A 179 -2.18 5.83 -16.02
CA GLY A 179 -2.88 4.57 -15.71
C GLY A 179 -2.01 3.31 -15.73
N LYS A 180 -0.70 3.41 -15.97
CA LYS A 180 0.23 2.29 -15.84
C LYS A 180 0.20 1.74 -14.42
N VAL A 181 0.21 0.41 -14.27
CA VAL A 181 0.19 -0.29 -12.96
C VAL A 181 1.36 -1.27 -12.79
N THR A 182 2.24 -1.34 -13.76
CA THR A 182 3.33 -2.34 -13.82
C THR A 182 4.71 -1.76 -13.53
N ALA A 183 4.81 -0.46 -13.20
CA ALA A 183 6.11 0.19 -13.01
C ALA A 183 6.99 -0.53 -11.98
N TRP A 184 6.40 -1.06 -10.90
CA TRP A 184 7.15 -1.85 -9.92
C TRP A 184 7.83 -3.07 -10.53
N ASN A 185 7.17 -3.77 -11.44
CA ASN A 185 7.74 -4.96 -12.10
C ASN A 185 8.96 -4.63 -12.98
N ASP A 186 8.98 -3.41 -13.52
CA ASP A 186 10.05 -2.94 -14.41
C ASP A 186 11.30 -2.49 -13.62
N ILE A 187 11.16 -2.18 -12.33
CA ILE A 187 12.28 -1.76 -11.47
C ILE A 187 13.21 -2.95 -11.22
N LYS A 188 14.48 -2.76 -11.55
CA LYS A 188 15.57 -3.69 -11.21
C LYS A 188 16.45 -3.03 -10.16
N HIS A 189 16.43 -3.53 -8.95
CA HIS A 189 17.22 -3.00 -7.85
C HIS A 189 17.64 -4.13 -6.90
N PRO A 190 18.90 -4.18 -6.39
CA PRO A 190 19.38 -5.26 -5.53
C PRO A 190 18.62 -5.36 -4.20
N LEU A 191 18.03 -4.26 -3.71
CA LEU A 191 17.26 -4.21 -2.47
C LEU A 191 15.75 -4.44 -2.69
N LYS A 192 15.33 -4.68 -3.93
CA LYS A 192 13.95 -5.03 -4.23
C LYS A 192 13.66 -6.45 -3.79
N VAL A 193 12.66 -6.62 -2.93
CA VAL A 193 12.17 -7.92 -2.48
C VAL A 193 10.95 -8.30 -3.31
N GLU A 194 11.02 -9.44 -3.98
CA GLU A 194 9.92 -9.94 -4.80
C GLU A 194 8.79 -10.46 -3.91
N SER A 195 7.56 -10.11 -4.27
CA SER A 195 6.36 -10.52 -3.53
C SER A 195 5.99 -12.00 -3.69
N THR A 196 6.74 -12.73 -4.51
CA THR A 196 6.53 -14.13 -4.87
C THR A 196 5.11 -14.44 -5.37
N ALA A 197 4.49 -13.49 -6.04
CA ALA A 197 3.16 -13.67 -6.65
C ALA A 197 3.08 -14.87 -7.62
N LYS A 198 4.22 -15.34 -8.12
CA LYS A 198 4.33 -16.43 -9.10
C LYS A 198 4.38 -17.84 -8.50
N GLY A 199 4.52 -17.99 -7.17
CA GLY A 199 4.58 -19.29 -6.52
C GLY A 199 3.22 -19.84 -6.12
N ARG A 200 3.03 -21.16 -6.27
CA ARG A 200 1.89 -21.88 -5.66
C ARG A 200 2.12 -22.15 -4.17
N ILE A 201 3.34 -21.98 -3.71
CA ILE A 201 3.83 -22.38 -2.40
C ILE A 201 3.85 -21.15 -1.50
N ASP A 202 3.40 -21.33 -0.28
CA ASP A 202 3.57 -20.41 0.83
C ASP A 202 3.00 -19.01 0.63
N LYS A 203 1.68 -18.95 0.53
CA LYS A 203 0.93 -17.68 0.67
C LYS A 203 0.46 -17.50 2.11
N LEU A 204 1.27 -17.88 3.06
CA LEU A 204 1.02 -17.72 4.48
C LEU A 204 1.56 -16.36 4.94
N LEU A 205 0.70 -15.61 5.58
CA LEU A 205 1.11 -14.39 6.26
C LEU A 205 1.71 -14.74 7.63
N PRO A 206 2.74 -14.02 8.09
CA PRO A 206 3.39 -14.30 9.38
C PRO A 206 2.53 -13.91 10.60
N TYR A 207 1.40 -13.25 10.39
CA TYR A 207 0.53 -12.73 11.44
C TYR A 207 -0.90 -13.28 11.31
N LYS A 208 -1.64 -13.21 12.42
CA LYS A 208 -3.06 -13.55 12.43
C LYS A 208 -3.90 -12.35 12.01
N ILE A 209 -4.91 -12.61 11.20
CA ILE A 209 -5.94 -11.65 10.81
C ILE A 209 -7.09 -11.81 11.79
N PHE A 210 -7.57 -10.70 12.34
CA PHE A 210 -8.68 -10.66 13.29
C PHE A 210 -9.98 -10.30 12.58
#